data_6c432cfdd54c7800489b24eadda1ea91
#
_entry.id   6c432cfdd54c7800489b24eadda1ea91
#
_cell.length_a   1.000
_cell.length_b   1.000
_cell.length_c   1.000
_cell.angle_alpha   90.00
_cell.angle_beta   90.00
_cell.angle_gamma   90.00
#
_symmetry.space_group_name_H-M   'P 1'
#
loop_
_entity.id
_entity.type
_entity.pdbx_description
1 polymer ?
#
loop_
_entity_poly.entity_id
_entity_poly.type
_entity_poly.pdbx_seq_one_letter_code
_entity_poly.pdbx_strand_id
1 'polypeptide(L)'
;MDSNKKKELNLWAARIRRTALQTIQTAGSGHIGGSFSLGEILSVLYFDIMDIDPKNPKKEDRDRLVLSKGHCSPALYATLALRGFFPVEHLSTFRKIDSDLSGHVEIHVPGVDMSAGSLGQGLSVALGMAMYSRAAGTGNRAFCILGDGEIQEGQVWEAAMCAGFYKADNLIAFVDNNKLQLDGSLEEIMSPYPIGDKFRAFGWNVLEVDGHDVEQIENAVKLASSMKGKPTMIVADTVKGKGVSLFENDVNFHGGQPKADQWAGCFAELDARIAELEE
;
A
#
# COMPACT_ATOMS: atom_id res chain seq x y z
N MET A 1 -10.97 11.54 -14.55
CA MET A 1 -9.82 10.87 -15.23
C MET A 1 -10.21 10.56 -16.67
N ASP A 2 -9.31 10.69 -17.66
CA ASP A 2 -9.64 10.20 -19.02
C ASP A 2 -9.49 8.67 -19.11
N SER A 3 -10.10 8.08 -20.16
CA SER A 3 -10.18 6.62 -20.31
C SER A 3 -8.81 5.95 -20.50
N ASN A 4 -7.87 6.62 -21.16
CA ASN A 4 -6.53 6.07 -21.41
C ASN A 4 -5.74 6.00 -20.12
N LYS A 5 -5.77 7.06 -19.33
CA LYS A 5 -5.13 7.09 -18.01
C LYS A 5 -5.74 6.05 -17.06
N LYS A 6 -7.08 5.91 -17.06
CA LYS A 6 -7.76 4.90 -16.26
C LYS A 6 -7.30 3.49 -16.64
N LYS A 7 -7.20 3.23 -17.93
CA LYS A 7 -6.71 1.95 -18.48
C LYS A 7 -5.24 1.72 -18.08
N GLU A 8 -4.38 2.72 -18.24
CA GLU A 8 -2.96 2.64 -17.88
C GLU A 8 -2.76 2.31 -16.39
N LEU A 9 -3.48 2.99 -15.49
CA LEU A 9 -3.34 2.73 -14.05
C LEU A 9 -3.87 1.35 -13.66
N ASN A 10 -4.94 0.87 -14.28
CA ASN A 10 -5.41 -0.51 -14.09
C ASN A 10 -4.39 -1.54 -14.61
N LEU A 11 -3.72 -1.25 -15.72
CA LEU A 11 -2.65 -2.09 -16.27
C LEU A 11 -1.46 -2.16 -15.30
N TRP A 12 -1.04 -1.04 -14.71
CA TRP A 12 0.00 -1.04 -13.69
C TRP A 12 -0.41 -1.84 -12.46
N ALA A 13 -1.64 -1.72 -11.99
CA ALA A 13 -2.14 -2.51 -10.87
C ALA A 13 -2.09 -4.02 -11.16
N ALA A 14 -2.46 -4.45 -12.36
CA ALA A 14 -2.37 -5.85 -12.79
C ALA A 14 -0.91 -6.33 -12.88
N ARG A 15 -0.01 -5.51 -13.45
CA ARG A 15 1.42 -5.81 -13.53
C ARG A 15 2.08 -5.88 -12.16
N ILE A 16 1.70 -5.02 -11.20
CA ILE A 16 2.17 -5.08 -9.81
C ILE A 16 1.81 -6.44 -9.20
N ARG A 17 0.55 -6.87 -9.29
CA ARG A 17 0.09 -8.18 -8.78
C ARG A 17 0.84 -9.33 -9.43
N ARG A 18 0.94 -9.31 -10.74
CA ARG A 18 1.63 -10.34 -11.51
C ARG A 18 3.11 -10.47 -11.12
N THR A 19 3.79 -9.34 -10.95
CA THR A 19 5.20 -9.28 -10.55
C THR A 19 5.39 -9.71 -9.09
N ALA A 20 4.50 -9.28 -8.19
CA ALA A 20 4.50 -9.71 -6.79
C ALA A 20 4.27 -11.23 -6.67
N LEU A 21 3.35 -11.79 -7.46
CA LEU A 21 3.10 -13.23 -7.50
C LEU A 21 4.34 -14.01 -7.91
N GLN A 22 5.03 -13.57 -8.97
CA GLN A 22 6.28 -14.17 -9.43
C GLN A 22 7.38 -14.12 -8.37
N THR A 23 7.49 -12.99 -7.68
CA THR A 23 8.44 -12.79 -6.57
C THR A 23 8.18 -13.78 -5.44
N ILE A 24 6.92 -13.93 -5.03
CA ILE A 24 6.50 -14.85 -3.98
C ILE A 24 6.72 -16.30 -4.39
N GLN A 25 6.37 -16.67 -5.62
CA GLN A 25 6.58 -18.03 -6.15
C GLN A 25 8.08 -18.39 -6.14
N THR A 26 8.92 -17.49 -6.61
CA THR A 26 10.39 -17.70 -6.67
C THR A 26 11.00 -17.89 -5.28
N ALA A 27 10.48 -17.19 -4.29
CA ALA A 27 10.93 -17.32 -2.90
C ALA A 27 10.31 -18.52 -2.16
N GLY A 28 9.20 -19.07 -2.66
CA GLY A 28 8.44 -20.11 -1.98
C GLY A 28 7.73 -19.63 -0.70
N SER A 29 7.67 -18.34 -0.46
CA SER A 29 7.01 -17.72 0.70
C SER A 29 6.76 -16.24 0.49
N GLY A 30 5.70 -15.70 1.15
CA GLY A 30 5.35 -14.28 1.07
C GLY A 30 3.87 -14.08 1.43
N HIS A 31 3.47 -12.81 1.56
CA HIS A 31 2.10 -12.44 1.92
C HIS A 31 1.32 -12.02 0.67
N ILE A 32 0.51 -12.93 0.15
CA ILE A 32 -0.28 -12.73 -1.09
C ILE A 32 -1.44 -11.77 -0.84
N GLY A 33 -2.31 -12.11 0.11
CA GLY A 33 -3.60 -11.46 0.27
C GLY A 33 -3.51 -9.95 0.43
N GLY A 34 -2.74 -9.49 1.42
CA GLY A 34 -2.56 -8.06 1.68
C GLY A 34 -1.70 -7.32 0.65
N SER A 35 -0.86 -8.03 -0.12
CA SER A 35 -0.13 -7.44 -1.26
C SER A 35 -1.06 -7.18 -2.43
N PHE A 36 -2.01 -8.08 -2.69
CA PHE A 36 -2.89 -7.99 -3.83
C PHE A 36 -4.01 -6.96 -3.67
N SER A 37 -4.45 -6.69 -2.43
CA SER A 37 -5.42 -5.62 -2.16
C SER A 37 -4.89 -4.21 -2.51
N LEU A 38 -3.57 -4.03 -2.58
CA LEU A 38 -2.92 -2.72 -2.77
C LEU A 38 -2.67 -2.32 -4.23
N GLY A 39 -2.98 -3.17 -5.21
CA GLY A 39 -2.59 -2.96 -6.61
C GLY A 39 -2.93 -1.57 -7.14
N GLU A 40 -4.19 -1.14 -7.01
CA GLU A 40 -4.68 0.14 -7.51
C GLU A 40 -4.13 1.32 -6.69
N ILE A 41 -4.05 1.20 -5.36
CA ILE A 41 -3.50 2.24 -4.49
C ILE A 41 -2.04 2.53 -4.86
N LEU A 42 -1.21 1.49 -4.98
CA LEU A 42 0.19 1.63 -5.37
C LEU A 42 0.35 2.12 -6.80
N SER A 43 -0.51 1.67 -7.72
CA SER A 43 -0.53 2.16 -9.09
C SER A 43 -0.77 3.66 -9.14
N VAL A 44 -1.83 4.15 -8.52
CA VAL A 44 -2.17 5.58 -8.50
C VAL A 44 -1.06 6.40 -7.84
N LEU A 45 -0.55 5.95 -6.70
CA LEU A 45 0.47 6.70 -5.97
C LEU A 45 1.79 6.79 -6.76
N TYR A 46 2.32 5.67 -7.26
CA TYR A 46 3.65 5.63 -7.86
C TYR A 46 3.71 6.00 -9.34
N PHE A 47 2.61 5.82 -10.09
CA PHE A 47 2.61 6.06 -11.54
C PHE A 47 1.85 7.34 -11.93
N ASP A 48 1.20 8.03 -10.98
CA ASP A 48 0.46 9.27 -11.27
C ASP A 48 0.70 10.39 -10.25
N ILE A 49 0.60 10.13 -8.95
CA ILE A 49 0.40 11.18 -7.94
C ILE A 49 1.70 11.66 -7.25
N MET A 50 2.58 10.73 -6.87
CA MET A 50 3.75 11.07 -6.05
C MET A 50 4.84 11.78 -6.86
N ASP A 51 5.35 12.88 -6.29
CA ASP A 51 6.60 13.50 -6.79
C ASP A 51 7.79 12.66 -6.32
N ILE A 52 8.23 11.77 -7.17
CA ILE A 52 9.35 10.84 -6.95
C ILE A 52 10.24 10.73 -8.18
N ASP A 53 11.53 10.58 -7.97
CA ASP A 53 12.51 10.29 -9.02
C ASP A 53 13.25 8.98 -8.73
N PRO A 54 12.98 7.90 -9.49
CA PRO A 54 13.69 6.63 -9.34
C PRO A 54 15.21 6.73 -9.48
N LYS A 55 15.71 7.72 -10.26
CA LYS A 55 17.14 7.96 -10.44
C LYS A 55 17.77 8.71 -9.27
N ASN A 56 16.95 9.37 -8.45
CA ASN A 56 17.36 10.06 -7.24
C ASN A 56 16.46 9.70 -6.05
N PRO A 57 16.49 8.44 -5.59
CA PRO A 57 15.61 7.95 -4.54
C PRO A 57 15.82 8.64 -3.17
N LYS A 58 16.91 9.39 -3.02
CA LYS A 58 17.24 10.14 -1.80
C LYS A 58 16.92 11.64 -1.89
N LYS A 59 16.29 12.12 -2.97
CA LYS A 59 15.86 13.51 -3.12
C LYS A 59 15.09 13.95 -1.86
N GLU A 60 15.50 15.07 -1.23
CA GLU A 60 14.96 15.47 0.07
C GLU A 60 13.50 15.93 0.01
N ASP A 61 13.14 16.64 -1.04
CA ASP A 61 11.84 17.27 -1.27
C ASP A 61 10.84 16.36 -2.02
N ARG A 62 11.16 15.05 -2.19
CA ARG A 62 10.21 14.08 -2.76
C ARG A 62 9.13 13.68 -1.77
N ASP A 63 7.98 13.27 -2.28
CA ASP A 63 6.97 12.60 -1.47
C ASP A 63 7.51 11.31 -0.83
N ARG A 64 7.01 10.98 0.34
CA ARG A 64 7.38 9.79 1.12
C ARG A 64 6.22 8.83 1.23
N LEU A 65 6.50 7.53 1.19
CA LEU A 65 5.50 6.50 1.43
C LEU A 65 5.98 5.53 2.51
N VAL A 66 5.18 5.40 3.56
CA VAL A 66 5.35 4.39 4.61
C VAL A 66 4.33 3.27 4.40
N LEU A 67 4.80 2.09 4.02
CA LEU A 67 3.98 0.88 4.03
C LEU A 67 3.99 0.30 5.45
N SER A 68 3.03 0.73 6.28
CA SER A 68 2.96 0.35 7.70
C SER A 68 2.72 -1.16 7.87
N LYS A 69 1.84 -1.75 7.07
CA LYS A 69 1.69 -3.20 6.95
C LYS A 69 2.84 -3.81 6.13
N GLY A 70 4.04 -3.76 6.71
CA GLY A 70 5.31 -4.07 6.05
C GLY A 70 5.44 -5.47 5.45
N HIS A 71 4.61 -6.42 5.89
CA HIS A 71 4.52 -7.75 5.32
C HIS A 71 4.03 -7.77 3.86
N CYS A 72 3.40 -6.68 3.38
CA CYS A 72 3.03 -6.51 1.98
C CYS A 72 4.21 -6.04 1.10
N SER A 73 5.44 -6.28 1.55
CA SER A 73 6.68 -6.00 0.81
C SER A 73 6.69 -6.51 -0.63
N PRO A 74 6.10 -7.69 -0.99
CA PRO A 74 6.09 -8.11 -2.40
C PRO A 74 5.42 -7.11 -3.34
N ALA A 75 4.30 -6.49 -2.91
CA ALA A 75 3.63 -5.48 -3.73
C ALA A 75 4.45 -4.19 -3.85
N LEU A 76 5.03 -3.70 -2.76
CA LEU A 76 5.85 -2.50 -2.80
C LEU A 76 7.15 -2.72 -3.59
N TYR A 77 7.85 -3.83 -3.38
CA TYR A 77 9.06 -4.15 -4.14
C TYR A 77 8.79 -4.32 -5.64
N ALA A 78 7.69 -5.00 -6.00
CA ALA A 78 7.24 -5.07 -7.39
C ALA A 78 6.97 -3.67 -7.97
N THR A 79 6.28 -2.82 -7.23
CA THR A 79 6.01 -1.43 -7.64
C THR A 79 7.28 -0.62 -7.85
N LEU A 80 8.23 -0.69 -6.91
CA LEU A 80 9.51 0.03 -6.98
C LEU A 80 10.36 -0.46 -8.16
N ALA A 81 10.43 -1.77 -8.39
CA ALA A 81 11.14 -2.34 -9.53
C ALA A 81 10.51 -1.91 -10.87
N LEU A 82 9.18 -2.02 -11.01
CA LEU A 82 8.45 -1.59 -12.21
C LEU A 82 8.54 -0.07 -12.44
N ARG A 83 8.66 0.71 -11.38
CA ARG A 83 8.86 2.17 -11.45
C ARG A 83 10.30 2.55 -11.81
N GLY A 84 11.26 1.60 -11.70
CA GLY A 84 12.65 1.78 -12.11
C GLY A 84 13.60 2.20 -10.97
N PHE A 85 13.25 1.96 -9.70
CA PHE A 85 14.14 2.20 -8.56
C PHE A 85 15.29 1.19 -8.52
N PHE A 86 15.07 -0.03 -9.00
CA PHE A 86 16.06 -1.09 -9.15
C PHE A 86 15.60 -2.07 -10.24
N PRO A 87 16.50 -2.92 -10.79
CA PRO A 87 16.16 -3.87 -11.84
C PRO A 87 15.12 -4.90 -11.39
N VAL A 88 14.16 -5.23 -12.27
CA VAL A 88 13.08 -6.22 -11.98
C VAL A 88 13.68 -7.59 -11.65
N GLU A 89 14.79 -7.97 -12.27
CA GLU A 89 15.50 -9.23 -12.03
C GLU A 89 15.95 -9.39 -10.59
N HIS A 90 16.20 -8.28 -9.88
CA HIS A 90 16.61 -8.28 -8.47
C HIS A 90 15.52 -8.89 -7.57
N LEU A 91 14.25 -8.82 -7.95
CA LEU A 91 13.15 -9.44 -7.24
C LEU A 91 13.32 -10.96 -7.05
N SER A 92 14.13 -11.60 -7.92
CA SER A 92 14.45 -13.03 -7.78
C SER A 92 15.24 -13.37 -6.52
N THR A 93 15.80 -12.37 -5.83
CA THR A 93 16.55 -12.52 -4.58
C THR A 93 15.68 -12.38 -3.32
N PHE A 94 14.39 -12.06 -3.47
CA PHE A 94 13.46 -11.87 -2.34
C PHE A 94 13.55 -13.00 -1.32
N ARG A 95 13.71 -12.66 -0.04
CA ARG A 95 13.86 -13.60 1.09
C ARG A 95 15.05 -14.57 1.00
N LYS A 96 16.00 -14.34 0.10
CA LYS A 96 17.25 -15.14 0.09
C LYS A 96 18.26 -14.55 1.06
N ILE A 97 19.19 -15.42 1.54
CA ILE A 97 20.34 -14.98 2.34
C ILE A 97 21.14 -13.96 1.52
N ASP A 98 21.64 -12.94 2.19
CA ASP A 98 22.41 -11.82 1.61
C ASP A 98 21.63 -10.91 0.62
N SER A 99 20.29 -11.06 0.54
CA SER A 99 19.45 -10.12 -0.19
C SER A 99 18.99 -8.98 0.71
N ASP A 100 18.91 -7.78 0.14
CA ASP A 100 18.28 -6.61 0.74
C ASP A 100 16.74 -6.66 0.68
N LEU A 101 16.17 -7.55 -0.15
CA LEU A 101 14.73 -7.73 -0.31
C LEU A 101 14.18 -8.73 0.73
N SER A 102 14.01 -8.27 1.96
CA SER A 102 13.50 -9.11 3.04
C SER A 102 11.97 -9.28 2.99
N GLY A 103 11.43 -10.20 3.80
CA GLY A 103 10.00 -10.50 3.86
C GLY A 103 9.11 -9.34 4.35
N HIS A 104 9.72 -8.33 4.95
CA HIS A 104 9.13 -7.04 5.32
C HIS A 104 9.95 -5.93 4.68
N VAL A 105 9.35 -4.76 4.48
CA VAL A 105 10.05 -3.66 3.83
C VAL A 105 11.24 -3.15 4.64
N GLU A 106 12.36 -2.86 3.95
CA GLU A 106 13.63 -2.43 4.57
C GLU A 106 14.13 -1.11 3.96
N ILE A 107 14.53 -0.16 4.81
CA ILE A 107 14.90 1.21 4.42
C ILE A 107 16.12 1.31 3.49
N HIS A 108 16.96 0.29 3.46
CA HIS A 108 18.12 0.26 2.56
C HIS A 108 17.76 -0.10 1.11
N VAL A 109 16.54 -0.59 0.86
CA VAL A 109 16.03 -0.80 -0.50
C VAL A 109 15.70 0.55 -1.13
N PRO A 110 16.21 0.86 -2.34
CA PRO A 110 15.93 2.13 -3.00
C PRO A 110 14.42 2.40 -3.14
N GLY A 111 13.97 3.55 -2.64
CA GLY A 111 12.56 3.95 -2.68
C GLY A 111 11.73 3.55 -1.45
N VAL A 112 12.27 2.78 -0.53
CA VAL A 112 11.64 2.49 0.77
C VAL A 112 12.01 3.56 1.78
N ASP A 113 11.03 4.10 2.49
CA ASP A 113 11.20 5.21 3.41
C ASP A 113 11.28 4.78 4.89
N MET A 114 10.85 3.57 5.21
CA MET A 114 10.84 3.02 6.56
C MET A 114 10.96 1.49 6.53
N SER A 115 11.82 0.92 7.37
CA SER A 115 11.76 -0.50 7.68
C SER A 115 10.54 -0.77 8.56
N ALA A 116 9.67 -1.69 8.15
CA ALA A 116 8.45 -2.02 8.86
C ALA A 116 8.34 -3.52 9.12
N GLY A 117 7.81 -3.87 10.28
CA GLY A 117 7.60 -5.26 10.71
C GLY A 117 6.65 -5.31 11.91
N SER A 118 6.88 -4.46 12.90
CA SER A 118 5.93 -4.24 13.99
C SER A 118 4.77 -3.39 13.50
N LEU A 119 3.57 -3.97 13.50
CA LEU A 119 2.35 -3.27 13.07
C LEU A 119 2.06 -2.04 13.95
N GLY A 120 1.37 -1.07 13.39
CA GLY A 120 0.95 0.16 14.07
C GLY A 120 2.01 1.26 14.14
N GLN A 121 3.30 0.98 13.86
CA GLN A 121 4.38 1.97 14.00
C GLN A 121 4.45 2.97 12.83
N GLY A 122 3.99 2.57 11.65
CA GLY A 122 4.18 3.35 10.43
C GLY A 122 3.50 4.71 10.44
N LEU A 123 2.33 4.83 11.04
CA LEU A 123 1.62 6.13 11.08
C LEU A 123 2.40 7.18 11.88
N SER A 124 3.05 6.79 12.97
CA SER A 124 3.91 7.68 13.78
C SER A 124 5.11 8.17 12.97
N VAL A 125 5.74 7.26 12.21
CA VAL A 125 6.91 7.61 11.38
C VAL A 125 6.48 8.52 10.22
N ALA A 126 5.36 8.22 9.54
CA ALA A 126 4.81 9.07 8.49
C ALA A 126 4.45 10.48 9.01
N LEU A 127 3.90 10.57 10.23
CA LEU A 127 3.65 11.85 10.88
C LEU A 127 4.96 12.61 11.11
N GLY A 128 6.01 11.95 11.60
CA GLY A 128 7.33 12.55 11.76
C GLY A 128 7.89 13.12 10.46
N MET A 129 7.75 12.37 9.34
CA MET A 129 8.15 12.82 8.00
C MET A 129 7.34 14.04 7.54
N ALA A 130 6.01 14.03 7.76
CA ALA A 130 5.15 15.17 7.43
C ALA A 130 5.51 16.42 8.24
N MET A 131 5.77 16.26 9.52
CA MET A 131 6.19 17.36 10.40
C MET A 131 7.58 17.93 10.01
N TYR A 132 8.53 17.05 9.67
CA TYR A 132 9.83 17.47 9.15
C TYR A 132 9.68 18.28 7.88
N SER A 133 8.92 17.81 6.90
CA SER A 133 8.67 18.53 5.65
C SER A 133 8.13 19.94 5.88
N ARG A 134 7.19 20.09 6.80
CA ARG A 134 6.64 21.40 7.17
C ARG A 134 7.69 22.30 7.85
N ALA A 135 8.48 21.76 8.78
CA ALA A 135 9.52 22.51 9.48
C ALA A 135 10.66 22.93 8.55
N ALA A 136 11.03 22.07 7.61
CA ALA A 136 12.06 22.32 6.59
C ALA A 136 11.57 23.18 5.41
N GLY A 137 10.24 23.39 5.28
CA GLY A 137 9.66 24.14 4.16
C GLY A 137 9.78 23.45 2.79
N THR A 138 9.97 22.13 2.75
CA THR A 138 10.16 21.38 1.50
C THR A 138 8.84 21.13 0.75
N GLY A 139 7.71 21.17 1.45
CA GLY A 139 6.37 21.09 0.85
C GLY A 139 5.92 19.69 0.39
N ASN A 140 6.74 18.67 0.57
CA ASN A 140 6.40 17.30 0.20
C ASN A 140 5.37 16.67 1.15
N ARG A 141 4.66 15.69 0.63
CA ARG A 141 3.64 14.92 1.37
C ARG A 141 4.24 13.64 1.94
N ALA A 142 3.65 13.20 3.05
CA ALA A 142 3.85 11.86 3.58
C ALA A 142 2.59 11.03 3.37
N PHE A 143 2.74 9.86 2.75
CA PHE A 143 1.70 8.86 2.60
C PHE A 143 1.95 7.72 3.57
N CYS A 144 0.88 7.13 4.12
CA CYS A 144 0.97 5.95 4.97
C CYS A 144 -0.11 4.95 4.57
N ILE A 145 0.24 3.68 4.41
CA ILE A 145 -0.74 2.62 4.14
C ILE A 145 -0.78 1.67 5.33
N LEU A 146 -1.93 1.61 5.98
CA LEU A 146 -2.24 0.76 7.12
C LEU A 146 -3.16 -0.39 6.68
N GLY A 147 -3.11 -1.51 7.39
CA GLY A 147 -4.14 -2.55 7.31
C GLY A 147 -5.29 -2.28 8.29
N ASP A 148 -6.46 -2.79 7.97
CA ASP A 148 -7.64 -2.70 8.84
C ASP A 148 -7.47 -3.48 10.16
N GLY A 149 -6.85 -4.65 10.13
CA GLY A 149 -6.45 -5.35 11.36
C GLY A 149 -5.31 -4.64 12.10
N GLU A 150 -4.41 -3.97 11.38
CA GLU A 150 -3.31 -3.22 11.98
C GLU A 150 -3.78 -2.04 12.84
N ILE A 151 -4.88 -1.38 12.49
CA ILE A 151 -5.39 -0.26 13.28
C ILE A 151 -5.98 -0.66 14.63
N GLN A 152 -5.97 -1.94 15.00
CA GLN A 152 -6.25 -2.41 16.36
C GLN A 152 -5.11 -2.04 17.34
N GLU A 153 -3.91 -1.78 16.81
CA GLU A 153 -2.75 -1.36 17.61
C GLU A 153 -2.96 0.04 18.22
N GLY A 154 -2.69 0.17 19.54
CA GLY A 154 -2.86 1.43 20.27
C GLY A 154 -2.03 2.58 19.71
N GLN A 155 -0.81 2.28 19.21
CA GLN A 155 0.10 3.26 18.61
C GLN A 155 -0.53 4.01 17.42
N VAL A 156 -1.41 3.38 16.65
CA VAL A 156 -2.13 4.05 15.54
C VAL A 156 -2.98 5.20 16.07
N TRP A 157 -3.67 5.00 17.18
CA TRP A 157 -4.57 6.00 17.78
C TRP A 157 -3.80 7.12 18.48
N GLU A 158 -2.66 6.81 19.09
CA GLU A 158 -1.74 7.83 19.63
C GLU A 158 -1.22 8.73 18.49
N ALA A 159 -0.80 8.15 17.38
CA ALA A 159 -0.36 8.90 16.21
C ALA A 159 -1.51 9.71 15.58
N ALA A 160 -2.72 9.12 15.50
CA ALA A 160 -3.89 9.80 14.95
C ALA A 160 -4.27 11.05 15.78
N MET A 161 -4.28 10.95 17.11
CA MET A 161 -4.52 12.08 18.01
C MET A 161 -3.44 13.16 17.82
N CYS A 162 -2.19 12.78 17.77
CA CYS A 162 -1.05 13.68 17.58
C CYS A 162 -1.14 14.41 16.22
N ALA A 163 -1.41 13.69 15.13
CA ALA A 163 -1.54 14.26 13.79
C ALA A 163 -2.68 15.28 13.69
N GLY A 164 -3.83 14.98 14.30
CA GLY A 164 -4.97 15.91 14.37
C GLY A 164 -4.63 17.16 15.17
N PHE A 165 -3.98 17.02 16.34
CA PHE A 165 -3.55 18.14 17.17
C PHE A 165 -2.61 19.09 16.44
N TYR A 166 -1.58 18.54 15.77
CA TYR A 166 -0.60 19.35 15.00
C TYR A 166 -1.10 19.74 13.62
N LYS A 167 -2.33 19.39 13.25
CA LYS A 167 -2.94 19.73 11.95
C LYS A 167 -2.03 19.38 10.78
N ALA A 168 -1.54 18.14 10.75
CA ALA A 168 -0.58 17.66 9.77
C ALA A 168 -1.23 17.45 8.38
N ASP A 169 -1.58 18.54 7.70
CA ASP A 169 -2.36 18.53 6.45
C ASP A 169 -1.61 18.03 5.21
N ASN A 170 -0.33 17.76 5.34
CA ASN A 170 0.49 17.08 4.36
C ASN A 170 0.69 15.57 4.67
N LEU A 171 -0.03 15.04 5.67
CA LEU A 171 -0.14 13.60 5.94
C LEU A 171 -1.44 13.06 5.35
N ILE A 172 -1.32 12.13 4.40
CA ILE A 172 -2.43 11.42 3.78
C ILE A 172 -2.24 9.93 4.06
N ALA A 173 -3.15 9.34 4.83
CA ALA A 173 -3.08 7.93 5.18
C ALA A 173 -4.21 7.13 4.54
N PHE A 174 -3.95 5.86 4.27
CA PHE A 174 -4.93 4.88 3.81
C PHE A 174 -5.14 3.82 4.86
N VAL A 175 -6.36 3.37 5.02
CA VAL A 175 -6.67 2.05 5.58
C VAL A 175 -7.09 1.14 4.43
N ASP A 176 -6.30 0.11 4.17
CA ASP A 176 -6.68 -1.01 3.30
C ASP A 176 -7.70 -1.87 4.04
N ASN A 177 -8.98 -1.52 3.85
CA ASN A 177 -10.11 -2.15 4.50
C ASN A 177 -10.55 -3.40 3.75
N ASN A 178 -9.76 -4.47 3.86
CA ASN A 178 -10.01 -5.75 3.20
C ASN A 178 -10.84 -6.74 4.06
N LYS A 179 -11.19 -6.36 5.29
CA LYS A 179 -12.12 -7.02 6.22
C LYS A 179 -11.62 -8.34 6.81
N LEU A 180 -10.38 -8.72 6.51
CA LEU A 180 -9.80 -9.99 6.95
C LEU A 180 -8.44 -9.80 7.59
N GLN A 181 -8.22 -10.43 8.73
CA GLN A 181 -6.90 -10.56 9.34
C GLN A 181 -6.41 -12.02 9.32
N LEU A 182 -5.39 -12.38 10.12
CA LEU A 182 -4.71 -13.68 10.07
C LEU A 182 -5.67 -14.88 10.14
N ASP A 183 -6.58 -14.88 11.10
CA ASP A 183 -7.34 -16.06 11.49
C ASP A 183 -8.84 -15.96 11.16
N GLY A 184 -9.30 -14.86 10.57
CA GLY A 184 -10.73 -14.70 10.26
C GLY A 184 -11.12 -13.28 9.86
N SER A 185 -12.42 -13.03 9.87
CA SER A 185 -12.97 -11.71 9.63
C SER A 185 -12.70 -10.76 10.79
N LEU A 186 -12.64 -9.47 10.50
CA LEU A 186 -12.50 -8.45 11.55
C LEU A 186 -13.70 -8.45 12.52
N GLU A 187 -14.88 -8.81 12.04
CA GLU A 187 -16.08 -8.87 12.88
C GLU A 187 -16.01 -9.98 13.93
N GLU A 188 -15.43 -11.13 13.54
CA GLU A 188 -15.29 -12.29 14.43
C GLU A 188 -14.10 -12.17 15.39
N ILE A 189 -13.00 -11.58 14.95
CA ILE A 189 -11.76 -11.53 15.75
C ILE A 189 -11.72 -10.27 16.63
N MET A 190 -11.72 -9.08 16.02
CA MET A 190 -11.69 -7.79 16.72
C MET A 190 -12.11 -6.68 15.75
N SER A 191 -13.34 -6.20 15.88
CA SER A 191 -13.88 -5.18 14.98
C SER A 191 -13.27 -3.80 15.22
N PRO A 192 -12.60 -3.19 14.22
CA PRO A 192 -12.13 -1.82 14.32
C PRO A 192 -13.22 -0.79 13.95
N TYR A 193 -14.40 -1.23 13.55
CA TYR A 193 -15.48 -0.35 13.08
C TYR A 193 -16.13 0.48 14.19
N PRO A 194 -16.71 1.66 13.87
CA PRO A 194 -16.61 2.37 12.60
C PRO A 194 -15.22 3.06 12.44
N ILE A 195 -14.48 2.72 11.39
CA ILE A 195 -13.10 3.22 11.21
C ILE A 195 -13.09 4.74 11.01
N GLY A 196 -13.88 5.23 10.07
CA GLY A 196 -13.89 6.63 9.69
C GLY A 196 -14.26 7.56 10.86
N ASP A 197 -15.25 7.19 11.67
CA ASP A 197 -15.70 8.02 12.79
C ASP A 197 -14.64 8.16 13.88
N LYS A 198 -13.85 7.13 14.12
CA LYS A 198 -12.72 7.19 15.06
C LYS A 198 -11.68 8.21 14.62
N PHE A 199 -11.30 8.23 13.34
CA PHE A 199 -10.37 9.24 12.80
C PHE A 199 -11.00 10.64 12.80
N ARG A 200 -12.30 10.78 12.47
CA ARG A 200 -13.03 12.06 12.57
C ARG A 200 -13.00 12.62 14.00
N ALA A 201 -13.15 11.75 15.01
CA ALA A 201 -13.07 12.15 16.42
C ALA A 201 -11.69 12.69 16.82
N PHE A 202 -10.61 12.24 16.17
CA PHE A 202 -9.26 12.81 16.34
C PHE A 202 -8.98 14.03 15.45
N GLY A 203 -9.99 14.56 14.74
CA GLY A 203 -9.86 15.80 13.97
C GLY A 203 -9.34 15.60 12.55
N TRP A 204 -9.39 14.38 11.99
CA TRP A 204 -9.01 14.09 10.61
C TRP A 204 -10.15 14.39 9.63
N ASN A 205 -9.78 14.74 8.39
CA ASN A 205 -10.66 14.54 7.24
C ASN A 205 -10.74 13.04 6.96
N VAL A 206 -11.92 12.55 6.55
CA VAL A 206 -12.10 11.14 6.19
C VAL A 206 -12.81 11.05 4.85
N LEU A 207 -12.21 10.32 3.92
CA LEU A 207 -12.76 9.99 2.61
C LEU A 207 -12.92 8.47 2.54
N GLU A 208 -14.01 8.01 1.95
CA GLU A 208 -14.30 6.59 1.77
C GLU A 208 -14.38 6.31 0.27
N VAL A 209 -13.67 5.30 -0.20
CA VAL A 209 -13.54 4.99 -1.63
C VAL A 209 -13.60 3.49 -1.90
N ASP A 210 -14.00 3.10 -3.09
CA ASP A 210 -13.69 1.79 -3.64
C ASP A 210 -12.16 1.75 -3.90
N GLY A 211 -11.45 0.90 -3.14
CA GLY A 211 -9.99 0.73 -3.23
C GLY A 211 -9.52 0.03 -4.50
N HIS A 212 -10.46 -0.40 -5.36
CA HIS A 212 -10.19 -0.97 -6.68
C HIS A 212 -10.61 -0.06 -7.84
N ASP A 213 -11.13 1.14 -7.56
CA ASP A 213 -11.38 2.17 -8.57
C ASP A 213 -10.27 3.22 -8.56
N VAL A 214 -9.35 3.15 -9.51
CA VAL A 214 -8.21 4.07 -9.64
C VAL A 214 -8.64 5.54 -9.76
N GLU A 215 -9.84 5.82 -10.32
CA GLU A 215 -10.38 7.18 -10.44
C GLU A 215 -10.86 7.73 -9.09
N GLN A 216 -11.52 6.91 -8.28
CA GLN A 216 -11.91 7.31 -6.92
C GLN A 216 -10.69 7.55 -6.04
N ILE A 217 -9.67 6.69 -6.13
CA ILE A 217 -8.41 6.85 -5.38
C ILE A 217 -7.71 8.15 -5.81
N GLU A 218 -7.54 8.39 -7.12
CA GLU A 218 -6.91 9.62 -7.62
C GLU A 218 -7.63 10.86 -7.13
N ASN A 219 -8.95 10.89 -7.25
CA ASN A 219 -9.79 12.03 -6.84
C ASN A 219 -9.69 12.25 -5.32
N ALA A 220 -9.70 11.18 -4.51
CA ALA A 220 -9.55 11.29 -3.07
C ALA A 220 -8.18 11.86 -2.67
N VAL A 221 -7.09 11.43 -3.32
CA VAL A 221 -5.74 11.95 -3.02
C VAL A 221 -5.60 13.41 -3.47
N LYS A 222 -6.15 13.79 -4.62
CA LYS A 222 -6.16 15.19 -5.08
C LYS A 222 -6.96 16.08 -4.13
N LEU A 223 -8.12 15.62 -3.69
CA LEU A 223 -8.95 16.34 -2.72
C LEU A 223 -8.20 16.47 -1.38
N ALA A 224 -7.66 15.38 -0.85
CA ALA A 224 -6.86 15.37 0.38
C ALA A 224 -5.68 16.36 0.30
N SER A 225 -4.98 16.41 -0.83
CA SER A 225 -3.84 17.33 -1.05
C SER A 225 -4.26 18.80 -1.06
N SER A 226 -5.52 19.09 -1.42
CA SER A 226 -6.07 20.46 -1.43
C SER A 226 -6.60 20.91 -0.06
N MET A 227 -6.98 19.97 0.79
CA MET A 227 -7.49 20.25 2.14
C MET A 227 -6.38 20.75 3.04
N LYS A 228 -6.67 21.78 3.85
CA LYS A 228 -5.71 22.38 4.77
C LYS A 228 -6.17 22.30 6.21
N GLY A 229 -5.17 22.29 7.11
CA GLY A 229 -5.38 22.35 8.55
C GLY A 229 -5.80 21.05 9.21
N LYS A 230 -5.86 19.91 8.48
CA LYS A 230 -6.17 18.58 9.03
C LYS A 230 -5.48 17.50 8.20
N PRO A 231 -4.95 16.43 8.84
CA PRO A 231 -4.56 15.24 8.10
C PRO A 231 -5.78 14.57 7.46
N THR A 232 -5.55 13.72 6.45
CA THR A 232 -6.63 13.01 5.77
C THR A 232 -6.41 11.50 5.85
N MET A 233 -7.47 10.78 6.26
CA MET A 233 -7.58 9.33 6.18
C MET A 233 -8.47 8.95 5.01
N ILE A 234 -7.97 8.09 4.13
CA ILE A 234 -8.74 7.47 3.05
C ILE A 234 -9.02 6.01 3.47
N VAL A 235 -10.26 5.71 3.74
CA VAL A 235 -10.70 4.33 4.00
C VAL A 235 -11.02 3.70 2.65
N ALA A 236 -10.13 2.83 2.19
CA ALA A 236 -10.26 2.17 0.90
C ALA A 236 -10.90 0.80 1.10
N ASP A 237 -12.13 0.63 0.62
CA ASP A 237 -12.81 -0.67 0.62
C ASP A 237 -12.18 -1.57 -0.43
N THR A 238 -11.56 -2.68 0.01
CA THR A 238 -10.78 -3.57 -0.84
C THR A 238 -11.18 -5.04 -0.65
N VAL A 239 -10.68 -5.87 -1.55
CA VAL A 239 -10.79 -7.33 -1.49
C VAL A 239 -9.40 -7.91 -1.23
N LYS A 240 -9.23 -8.63 -0.12
CA LYS A 240 -7.99 -9.36 0.15
C LYS A 240 -7.75 -10.39 -0.94
N GLY A 241 -6.56 -10.39 -1.54
CA GLY A 241 -6.23 -11.31 -2.63
C GLY A 241 -6.77 -10.92 -4.01
N LYS A 242 -7.21 -9.68 -4.22
CA LYS A 242 -7.82 -9.14 -5.45
C LYS A 242 -7.11 -9.53 -6.73
N GLY A 243 -7.87 -10.01 -7.71
CA GLY A 243 -7.40 -10.27 -9.08
C GLY A 243 -7.01 -11.71 -9.37
N VAL A 244 -7.11 -12.60 -8.39
CA VAL A 244 -7.00 -14.06 -8.58
C VAL A 244 -8.09 -14.74 -7.77
N SER A 245 -8.98 -15.46 -8.44
CA SER A 245 -10.17 -16.06 -7.84
C SER A 245 -9.86 -17.00 -6.66
N LEU A 246 -8.72 -17.69 -6.71
CA LEU A 246 -8.25 -18.55 -5.62
C LEU A 246 -7.92 -17.78 -4.34
N PHE A 247 -7.54 -16.50 -4.42
CA PHE A 247 -7.05 -15.72 -3.28
C PHE A 247 -8.10 -14.78 -2.70
N GLU A 248 -9.11 -14.40 -3.51
CA GLU A 248 -10.08 -13.40 -3.11
C GLU A 248 -10.88 -13.84 -1.88
N ASN A 249 -10.83 -13.02 -0.83
CA ASN A 249 -11.53 -13.23 0.45
C ASN A 249 -11.19 -14.54 1.17
N ASP A 250 -10.04 -15.14 0.91
CA ASP A 250 -9.59 -16.34 1.60
C ASP A 250 -8.47 -15.99 2.61
N VAL A 251 -8.73 -16.22 3.90
CA VAL A 251 -7.81 -15.99 5.01
C VAL A 251 -6.54 -16.84 4.90
N ASN A 252 -6.61 -18.01 4.29
CA ASN A 252 -5.47 -18.91 4.15
C ASN A 252 -4.34 -18.29 3.33
N PHE A 253 -4.66 -17.34 2.44
CA PHE A 253 -3.66 -16.63 1.65
C PHE A 253 -3.14 -15.35 2.32
N HIS A 254 -3.33 -15.17 3.63
CA HIS A 254 -2.60 -14.12 4.34
C HIS A 254 -1.07 -14.33 4.21
N GLY A 255 -0.60 -15.51 4.57
CA GLY A 255 0.80 -15.94 4.41
C GLY A 255 0.96 -17.31 3.73
N GLY A 256 -0.13 -17.96 3.36
CA GLY A 256 -0.14 -19.24 2.68
C GLY A 256 0.22 -19.13 1.20
N GLN A 257 0.50 -20.28 0.59
CA GLN A 257 0.94 -20.39 -0.79
C GLN A 257 0.00 -21.31 -1.58
N PRO A 258 -0.21 -21.07 -2.88
CA PRO A 258 -0.85 -22.02 -3.77
C PRO A 258 -0.14 -23.38 -3.76
N LYS A 259 -0.90 -24.44 -3.98
CA LYS A 259 -0.32 -25.76 -4.27
C LYS A 259 0.40 -25.74 -5.61
N ALA A 260 1.30 -26.70 -5.84
CA ALA A 260 2.14 -26.73 -7.03
C ALA A 260 1.37 -26.67 -8.35
N ASP A 261 0.20 -27.32 -8.40
CA ASP A 261 -0.69 -27.39 -9.57
C ASP A 261 -1.57 -26.14 -9.75
N GLN A 262 -1.69 -25.26 -8.76
CA GLN A 262 -2.55 -24.08 -8.79
C GLN A 262 -1.86 -22.83 -9.36
N TRP A 263 -0.53 -22.75 -9.28
CA TRP A 263 0.24 -21.58 -9.71
C TRP A 263 -0.06 -21.15 -11.15
N ALA A 264 -0.09 -22.12 -12.07
CA ALA A 264 -0.34 -21.83 -13.49
C ALA A 264 -1.69 -21.14 -13.71
N GLY A 265 -2.74 -21.55 -12.99
CA GLY A 265 -4.05 -20.91 -13.04
C GLY A 265 -4.02 -19.48 -12.51
N CYS A 266 -3.34 -19.25 -11.38
CA CYS A 266 -3.20 -17.92 -10.80
C CYS A 266 -2.50 -16.93 -11.76
N PHE A 267 -1.43 -17.37 -12.43
CA PHE A 267 -0.77 -16.54 -13.44
C PHE A 267 -1.65 -16.29 -14.66
N ALA A 268 -2.38 -17.32 -15.12
CA ALA A 268 -3.23 -17.18 -16.28
C ALA A 268 -4.34 -16.12 -16.09
N GLU A 269 -4.94 -16.02 -14.90
CA GLU A 269 -5.92 -14.98 -14.60
C GLU A 269 -5.31 -13.58 -14.70
N LEU A 270 -4.12 -13.37 -14.14
CA LEU A 270 -3.43 -12.08 -14.18
C LEU A 270 -2.92 -11.73 -15.59
N ASP A 271 -2.38 -12.71 -16.32
CA ASP A 271 -1.89 -12.52 -17.68
C ASP A 271 -3.05 -12.22 -18.64
N ALA A 272 -4.21 -12.86 -18.47
CA ALA A 272 -5.44 -12.54 -19.21
C ALA A 272 -5.91 -11.10 -18.94
N ARG A 273 -5.89 -10.67 -17.66
CA ARG A 273 -6.26 -9.29 -17.32
C ARG A 273 -5.30 -8.26 -17.90
N ILE A 274 -4.00 -8.55 -17.93
CA ILE A 274 -3.00 -7.68 -18.54
C ILE A 274 -3.27 -7.57 -20.05
N ALA A 275 -3.48 -8.69 -20.74
CA ALA A 275 -3.78 -8.72 -22.18
C ALA A 275 -5.03 -7.90 -22.52
N GLU A 276 -6.13 -8.05 -21.75
CA GLU A 276 -7.35 -7.25 -21.91
C GLU A 276 -7.08 -5.73 -21.79
N LEU A 277 -6.18 -5.35 -20.88
CA LEU A 277 -5.84 -3.95 -20.66
C LEU A 277 -4.79 -3.40 -21.64
N GLU A 278 -4.12 -4.24 -22.41
CA GLU A 278 -3.19 -3.85 -23.46
C GLU A 278 -3.87 -3.65 -24.83
N GLU A 279 -5.04 -4.28 -25.05
CA GLU A 279 -5.90 -4.06 -26.24
C GLU A 279 -6.52 -2.64 -26.26
#